data_0229cb700cc5c58665f9f66b0cc9d7a0
#
_entry.id   0229cb700cc5c58665f9f66b0cc9d7a0
#
_cell.length_a   1.000
_cell.length_b   1.000
_cell.length_c   1.000
_cell.angle_alpha   90.00
_cell.angle_beta   90.00
_cell.angle_gamma   90.00
#
_symmetry.space_group_name_H-M   'P 1'
#
loop_
_entity.id
_entity.type
_entity.pdbx_description
1 polymer ?
#
loop_
_entity_poly.entity_id
_entity_poly.type
_entity_poly.pdbx_seq_one_letter_code
_entity_poly.pdbx_strand_id
1 'polypeptide(L)' 'MIRIGIVGYGNIGRGVELAIERNEDMKLVAVVTRRNPENVKVLTEDVKKVHL' A
#
# COMPACT_ATOMS: atom_id res chain seq x y z
N MET A 1 9.32 -14.24 -1.97
CA MET A 1 8.82 -12.93 -1.51
C MET A 1 7.31 -12.87 -1.62
N ILE A 2 6.65 -12.44 -0.58
CA ILE A 2 5.19 -12.32 -0.54
C ILE A 2 4.80 -10.95 -1.06
N ARG A 3 3.96 -10.91 -2.10
CA ARG A 3 3.45 -9.66 -2.64
C ARG A 3 2.10 -9.36 -2.00
N ILE A 4 1.96 -8.15 -1.47
CA ILE A 4 0.79 -7.76 -0.68
C ILE A 4 0.08 -6.58 -1.32
N GLY A 5 -1.25 -6.64 -1.36
CA GLY A 5 -2.08 -5.53 -1.75
C GLY A 5 -2.88 -5.04 -0.55
N ILE A 6 -3.10 -3.75 -0.46
CA ILE A 6 -3.91 -3.14 0.59
C ILE A 6 -5.20 -2.60 -0.05
N VAL A 7 -6.34 -2.99 0.52
CA VAL A 7 -7.63 -2.45 0.12
C VAL A 7 -8.08 -1.44 1.18
N GLY A 8 -8.26 -0.19 0.77
CA GLY A 8 -8.65 0.86 1.68
C GLY A 8 -7.46 1.44 2.45
N TYR A 9 -6.69 2.28 1.79
CA TYR A 9 -5.53 2.92 2.39
C TYR A 9 -5.97 4.15 3.20
N GLY A 10 -5.69 4.16 4.48
CA GLY A 10 -5.90 5.29 5.38
C GLY A 10 -4.84 5.21 6.45
N ASN A 11 -5.14 5.70 7.66
CA ASN A 11 -4.17 5.62 8.77
C ASN A 11 -3.78 4.18 9.08
N ILE A 12 -4.75 3.26 9.02
CA ILE A 12 -4.50 1.84 9.25
C ILE A 12 -3.66 1.26 8.12
N GLY A 13 -3.97 1.62 6.88
CA GLY A 13 -3.21 1.16 5.73
C GLY A 13 -1.76 1.58 5.79
N ARG A 14 -1.49 2.80 6.26
CA ARG A 14 -0.12 3.28 6.44
C ARG A 14 0.62 2.45 7.48
N GLY A 15 -0.04 2.09 8.58
CA GLY A 15 0.56 1.22 9.59
C GLY A 15 0.91 -0.15 9.04
N VAL A 16 0.03 -0.71 8.22
CA VAL A 16 0.28 -1.99 7.55
C VAL A 16 1.45 -1.87 6.59
N GLU A 17 1.53 -0.79 5.83
CA GLU A 17 2.65 -0.57 4.92
C GLU A 17 3.99 -0.53 5.66
N LEU A 18 4.05 0.17 6.78
CA LEU A 18 5.25 0.23 7.59
C LEU A 18 5.65 -1.16 8.10
N ALA A 19 4.67 -1.96 8.51
CA ALA A 19 4.94 -3.32 8.96
C ALA A 19 5.49 -4.19 7.82
N ILE A 20 4.97 -4.01 6.61
CA ILE A 20 5.44 -4.75 5.44
C ILE A 20 6.89 -4.38 5.12
N GLU A 21 7.22 -3.09 5.19
CA GLU A 21 8.58 -2.63 4.90
C GLU A 21 9.63 -3.20 5.86
N ARG A 22 9.21 -3.50 7.10
CA ARG A 22 10.10 -4.08 8.10
C ARG A 22 10.34 -5.57 7.90
N ASN A 23 9.60 -6.19 7.00
CA ASN A 23 9.73 -7.62 6.71
C ASN A 23 10.42 -7.81 5.36
N GLU A 24 11.57 -8.48 5.38
CA GLU A 24 12.32 -8.73 4.15
C GLU A 24 11.61 -9.67 3.19
N ASP A 25 10.69 -10.47 3.71
CA ASP A 25 9.96 -11.45 2.90
C ASP A 25 8.69 -10.90 2.25
N MET A 26 8.38 -9.63 2.50
CA MET A 26 7.14 -9.02 2.04
C MET A 26 7.41 -7.78 1.21
N LYS A 27 6.52 -7.52 0.26
CA LYS A 27 6.58 -6.32 -0.55
C LYS A 27 5.17 -5.82 -0.85
N LEU A 28 4.92 -4.55 -0.60
CA LEU A 28 3.68 -3.91 -1.01
C LEU A 28 3.75 -3.64 -2.51
N VAL A 29 2.78 -4.14 -3.26
CA VAL A 29 2.76 -3.98 -4.71
C VAL A 29 1.57 -3.18 -5.22
N ALA A 30 0.49 -3.09 -4.45
CA ALA A 30 -0.70 -2.36 -4.89
C ALA A 30 -1.50 -1.82 -3.72
N VAL A 31 -2.18 -0.71 -3.96
CA VAL A 31 -3.15 -0.12 -3.04
C VAL A 31 -4.42 0.16 -3.81
N VAL A 32 -5.55 -0.34 -3.32
CA VAL A 32 -6.87 -0.07 -3.88
C VAL A 32 -7.55 0.93 -2.96
N THR A 33 -8.02 2.03 -3.51
CA THR A 33 -8.60 3.11 -2.72
C THR A 33 -9.90 3.62 -3.32
N ARG A 34 -10.81 4.11 -2.48
CA ARG A 34 -12.02 4.79 -2.91
C ARG A 34 -11.77 6.26 -3.19
N ARG A 35 -10.65 6.79 -2.72
CA ARG A 35 -10.26 8.16 -2.99
C ARG A 35 -9.58 8.25 -4.35
N ASN A 36 -9.43 9.46 -4.85
CA ASN A 36 -8.62 9.67 -6.03
C ASN A 36 -7.20 9.15 -5.74
N PRO A 37 -6.69 8.20 -6.54
CA PRO A 37 -5.36 7.64 -6.30
C PRO A 37 -4.25 8.68 -6.22
N GLU A 38 -4.41 9.81 -6.88
CA GLU A 38 -3.43 10.90 -6.83
C GLU A 38 -3.30 11.52 -5.45
N ASN A 39 -4.37 11.42 -4.63
CA ASN A 39 -4.38 11.97 -3.28
C ASN A 39 -3.89 10.98 -2.24
N VAL A 40 -3.61 9.76 -2.63
CA VAL A 40 -3.10 8.73 -1.73
C VAL A 40 -1.59 8.70 -1.82
N LYS A 41 -0.94 9.01 -0.71
CA LYS A 41 0.52 9.00 -0.65
C LYS A 41 0.98 7.74 0.06
N VAL A 42 1.64 6.86 -0.69
CA VAL A 42 2.26 5.67 -0.14
C VAL A 42 3.73 5.93 0.11
N LEU A 43 4.30 5.21 1.06
CA LEU A 43 5.70 5.37 1.44
C LEU A 43 6.63 4.57 0.56
N THR A 44 6.12 3.49 -0.01
CA THR A 44 6.90 2.55 -0.81
C THR A 44 6.89 2.97 -2.28
N GLU A 45 8.03 2.90 -2.94
CA GLU A 45 8.13 3.15 -4.37
C GLU A 45 7.55 1.98 -5.17
N ASP A 46 7.17 2.25 -6.42
CA ASP A 46 6.68 1.24 -7.37
C ASP A 46 5.39 0.55 -6.93
N VAL A 47 4.61 1.22 -6.11
CA VAL A 47 3.30 0.71 -5.70
C VAL A 47 2.24 1.18 -6.68
N LYS A 48 1.47 0.24 -7.22
CA LYS A 48 0.36 0.56 -8.10
C LYS A 48 -0.83 1.03 -7.28
N LYS A 49 -1.36 2.19 -7.60
CA LYS A 49 -2.55 2.74 -6.95
C LYS A 49 -3.74 2.58 -7.88
N VAL A 50 -4.77 1.92 -7.39
CA VAL A 50 -5.97 1.61 -8.17
C VAL A 50 -7.19 2.23 -7.49
N HIS A 51 -8.01 2.90 -8.29
CA HIS A 51 -9.26 3.47 -7.81
C HIS A 51 -10.36 2.38 -7.82
N LEU A 52 -11.01 2.24 -6.68
CA LEU A 52 -12.09 1.26 -6.55
C LEU A 52 -13.36 1.75 -7.23
#